data_0104b730c4131055b0817ada655b4504
#
_entry.id   0104b730c4131055b0817ada655b4504
#
_cell.length_a   1.000
_cell.length_b   1.000
_cell.length_c   1.000
_cell.angle_alpha   90.00
_cell.angle_beta   90.00
_cell.angle_gamma   90.00
#
_symmetry.space_group_name_H-M   'P 1'
#
loop_
_entity.id
_entity.type
_entity.pdbx_description
1 polymer ?
#
loop_
_entity_poly.entity_id
_entity_poly.type
_entity_poly.pdbx_seq_one_letter_code
_entity_poly.pdbx_strand_id
1 'polypeptide(L)'
;VAQRWGLDMTIWKRAFDLASLNKIGENSLVAHVGIVFTVVGDDYLEATMPVDARTQQPFGLLHGGASVVLAESMGSIAGYLSVEEGKSVVGIEVSASHHRAVSSGEVRGICRPLHLGARNQSWEIEIRNGRDQLCCTSRLTVAVLG
;
A
#
# COMPACT_ATOMS: atom_id res chain seq x y z
N VAL A 1 -25.87 -7.55 -25.70
CA VAL A 1 -25.80 -6.53 -24.61
C VAL A 1 -25.01 -7.14 -23.49
N ALA A 2 -23.70 -6.88 -23.48
CA ALA A 2 -22.82 -7.35 -22.41
C ALA A 2 -23.24 -6.61 -21.13
N GLN A 3 -23.64 -7.35 -20.14
CA GLN A 3 -24.02 -6.83 -18.82
C GLN A 3 -22.81 -6.16 -18.18
N ARG A 4 -22.86 -4.84 -18.06
CA ARG A 4 -21.91 -3.98 -17.33
C ARG A 4 -22.12 -4.08 -15.82
N TRP A 5 -22.25 -5.26 -15.26
CA TRP A 5 -22.48 -5.43 -13.82
C TRP A 5 -21.20 -5.47 -12.99
N GLY A 6 -19.99 -5.38 -13.61
CA GLY A 6 -18.72 -5.50 -12.91
C GLY A 6 -17.88 -4.23 -12.75
N LEU A 7 -18.23 -3.11 -13.40
CA LEU A 7 -17.39 -1.91 -13.41
C LEU A 7 -17.81 -0.83 -12.40
N ASP A 8 -19.02 -0.91 -11.86
CA ASP A 8 -19.55 0.12 -10.93
C ASP A 8 -19.26 -0.19 -9.45
N MET A 9 -18.62 -1.33 -9.13
CA MET A 9 -18.35 -1.77 -7.76
C MET A 9 -16.92 -1.48 -7.28
N THR A 10 -16.01 -1.07 -8.17
CA THR A 10 -14.61 -0.80 -7.82
C THR A 10 -14.37 0.68 -7.59
N ILE A 11 -13.47 0.98 -6.65
CA ILE A 11 -13.03 2.37 -6.39
C ILE A 11 -11.98 2.86 -7.39
N TRP A 12 -11.44 1.98 -8.23
CA TRP A 12 -10.36 2.30 -9.14
C TRP A 12 -10.87 3.06 -10.37
N LYS A 13 -10.22 4.17 -10.70
CA LYS A 13 -10.55 5.06 -11.82
C LYS A 13 -9.63 4.87 -13.02
N ARG A 14 -8.54 4.12 -12.84
CA ARG A 14 -7.53 3.87 -13.87
C ARG A 14 -7.48 2.39 -14.18
N ALA A 15 -7.20 2.06 -15.45
CA ALA A 15 -6.93 0.69 -15.85
C ALA A 15 -5.51 0.28 -15.42
N PHE A 16 -5.37 -0.87 -14.78
CA PHE A 16 -4.10 -1.43 -14.35
C PHE A 16 -4.22 -2.93 -14.08
N ASP A 17 -3.07 -3.60 -14.00
CA ASP A 17 -2.93 -4.97 -13.53
C ASP A 17 -1.72 -5.08 -12.58
N LEU A 18 -1.52 -6.24 -11.97
CA LEU A 18 -0.42 -6.45 -11.03
C LEU A 18 0.95 -6.24 -11.68
N ALA A 19 1.12 -6.65 -12.94
CA ALA A 19 2.38 -6.47 -13.65
C ALA A 19 2.71 -4.98 -13.83
N SER A 20 1.73 -4.16 -14.22
CA SER A 20 1.92 -2.71 -14.38
C SER A 20 2.17 -2.02 -13.03
N LEU A 21 1.50 -2.43 -11.94
CA LEU A 21 1.76 -1.90 -10.60
C LEU A 21 3.19 -2.17 -10.15
N ASN A 22 3.65 -3.38 -10.31
CA ASN A 22 5.01 -3.77 -9.90
C ASN A 22 6.07 -3.08 -10.76
N LYS A 23 5.76 -2.81 -12.03
CA LYS A 23 6.66 -2.08 -12.92
C LYS A 23 6.83 -0.62 -12.53
N ILE A 24 5.80 0.05 -12.02
CA ILE A 24 5.88 1.43 -11.52
C ILE A 24 6.95 1.58 -10.45
N GLY A 25 7.12 0.58 -9.58
CA GLY A 25 8.10 0.60 -8.49
C GLY A 25 9.54 0.31 -8.90
N GLU A 26 9.81 -0.14 -10.14
CA GLU A 26 11.16 -0.45 -10.61
C GLU A 26 12.08 0.77 -10.51
N ASN A 27 13.35 0.53 -10.13
CA ASN A 27 14.36 1.58 -9.94
C ASN A 27 13.99 2.63 -8.88
N SER A 28 13.18 2.25 -7.90
CA SER A 28 12.77 3.11 -6.79
C SER A 28 12.98 2.41 -5.44
N LEU A 29 12.71 3.14 -4.36
CA LEU A 29 12.75 2.58 -3.00
C LEU A 29 11.82 1.37 -2.86
N VAL A 30 10.68 1.38 -3.55
CA VAL A 30 9.69 0.29 -3.51
C VAL A 30 10.33 -1.04 -3.91
N ALA A 31 11.02 -1.07 -5.04
CA ALA A 31 11.75 -2.26 -5.49
C ALA A 31 12.97 -2.56 -4.61
N HIS A 32 13.66 -1.52 -4.13
CA HIS A 32 14.86 -1.68 -3.32
C HIS A 32 14.59 -2.45 -2.02
N VAL A 33 13.51 -2.17 -1.34
CA VAL A 33 13.10 -2.88 -0.12
C VAL A 33 12.29 -4.15 -0.41
N GLY A 34 12.06 -4.48 -1.67
CA GLY A 34 11.42 -5.73 -2.10
C GLY A 34 9.90 -5.75 -1.99
N ILE A 35 9.24 -4.61 -2.04
CA ILE A 35 7.77 -4.54 -2.05
C ILE A 35 7.24 -5.09 -3.36
N VAL A 36 6.29 -6.03 -3.28
CA VAL A 36 5.59 -6.63 -4.42
C VAL A 36 4.10 -6.59 -4.16
N PHE A 37 3.34 -5.96 -5.06
CA PHE A 37 1.88 -6.00 -5.04
C PHE A 37 1.41 -7.39 -5.49
N THR A 38 0.51 -7.99 -4.73
CA THR A 38 0.09 -9.39 -4.88
C THR A 38 -1.40 -9.55 -5.14
N VAL A 39 -2.25 -8.64 -4.66
CA VAL A 39 -3.71 -8.71 -4.83
C VAL A 39 -4.26 -7.33 -5.13
N VAL A 40 -5.19 -7.28 -6.06
CA VAL A 40 -6.07 -6.14 -6.33
C VAL A 40 -7.50 -6.59 -6.10
N GLY A 41 -8.14 -6.06 -5.06
CA GLY A 41 -9.57 -6.24 -4.81
C GLY A 41 -10.39 -5.09 -5.38
N ASP A 42 -11.70 -5.09 -5.16
CA ASP A 42 -12.58 -4.02 -5.63
C ASP A 42 -12.33 -2.71 -4.87
N ASP A 43 -11.92 -2.78 -3.61
CA ASP A 43 -11.69 -1.64 -2.72
C ASP A 43 -10.44 -1.80 -1.84
N TYR A 44 -9.51 -2.68 -2.20
CA TYR A 44 -8.28 -2.88 -1.43
C TYR A 44 -7.13 -3.37 -2.31
N LEU A 45 -5.92 -3.17 -1.81
CA LEU A 45 -4.69 -3.73 -2.36
C LEU A 45 -3.98 -4.57 -1.30
N GLU A 46 -3.27 -5.61 -1.72
CA GLU A 46 -2.29 -6.30 -0.89
C GLU A 46 -0.90 -6.23 -1.51
N ALA A 47 0.10 -6.16 -0.67
CA ALA A 47 1.51 -6.21 -1.05
C ALA A 47 2.31 -6.92 0.03
N THR A 48 3.44 -7.50 -0.35
CA THR A 48 4.40 -8.12 0.56
C THR A 48 5.71 -7.35 0.58
N MET A 49 6.44 -7.47 1.68
CA MET A 49 7.79 -6.94 1.83
C MET A 49 8.63 -7.93 2.63
N PRO A 50 9.84 -8.29 2.17
CA PRO A 50 10.70 -9.20 2.91
C PRO A 50 11.21 -8.58 4.21
N VAL A 51 11.48 -9.43 5.19
CA VAL A 51 12.18 -9.06 6.42
C VAL A 51 13.60 -9.61 6.34
N ASP A 52 14.50 -8.80 5.86
CA ASP A 52 15.90 -9.15 5.64
C ASP A 52 16.81 -7.91 5.83
N ALA A 53 18.08 -8.00 5.42
CA ALA A 53 19.04 -6.92 5.60
C ALA A 53 18.58 -5.56 5.03
N ARG A 54 17.72 -5.56 4.01
CA ARG A 54 17.18 -4.32 3.40
C ARG A 54 16.18 -3.60 4.28
N THR A 55 15.54 -4.32 5.21
CA THR A 55 14.38 -3.84 5.99
C THR A 55 14.54 -4.00 7.48
N GLN A 56 15.61 -4.63 7.95
CA GLN A 56 15.88 -4.83 9.37
C GLN A 56 16.59 -3.63 10.01
N GLN A 57 16.29 -3.42 11.30
CA GLN A 57 17.01 -2.50 12.18
C GLN A 57 18.25 -3.24 12.80
N PRO A 58 19.15 -2.53 13.55
CA PRO A 58 20.41 -3.10 14.00
C PRO A 58 20.32 -4.37 14.85
N PHE A 59 19.17 -4.65 15.46
CA PHE A 59 18.97 -5.83 16.31
C PHE A 59 18.28 -7.00 15.59
N GLY A 60 18.19 -6.97 14.26
CA GLY A 60 17.66 -8.07 13.45
C GLY A 60 16.14 -8.14 13.36
N LEU A 61 15.43 -7.13 13.79
CA LEU A 61 13.98 -7.03 13.67
C LEU A 61 13.59 -6.11 12.52
N LEU A 62 12.41 -6.31 11.96
CA LEU A 62 11.84 -5.40 10.96
C LEU A 62 11.88 -3.97 11.50
N HIS A 63 12.49 -3.07 10.73
CA HIS A 63 12.56 -1.66 11.07
C HIS A 63 11.18 -1.02 10.98
N GLY A 64 10.78 -0.27 12.00
CA GLY A 64 9.50 0.44 11.99
C GLY A 64 9.34 1.36 10.78
N GLY A 65 10.41 2.06 10.38
CA GLY A 65 10.43 2.87 9.17
C GLY A 65 10.20 2.07 7.89
N ALA A 66 10.65 0.82 7.82
CA ALA A 66 10.38 -0.06 6.69
C ALA A 66 8.90 -0.41 6.59
N SER A 67 8.24 -0.66 7.71
CA SER A 67 6.78 -0.81 7.76
C SER A 67 6.05 0.43 7.25
N VAL A 68 6.55 1.62 7.61
CA VAL A 68 6.01 2.89 7.11
C VAL A 68 6.23 3.04 5.60
N VAL A 69 7.38 2.63 5.07
CA VAL A 69 7.64 2.62 3.62
C VAL A 69 6.61 1.74 2.89
N LEU A 70 6.35 0.54 3.41
CA LEU A 70 5.31 -0.34 2.85
C LEU A 70 3.93 0.34 2.88
N ALA A 71 3.54 0.86 4.02
CA ALA A 71 2.24 1.50 4.20
C ALA A 71 2.05 2.72 3.29
N GLU A 72 3.03 3.61 3.25
CA GLU A 72 2.98 4.82 2.42
C GLU A 72 3.02 4.50 0.93
N SER A 73 3.82 3.52 0.52
CA SER A 73 3.87 3.04 -0.87
C SER A 73 2.51 2.49 -1.31
N MET A 74 1.88 1.67 -0.48
CA MET A 74 0.56 1.09 -0.79
C MET A 74 -0.53 2.17 -0.87
N GLY A 75 -0.59 3.04 0.13
CA GLY A 75 -1.61 4.11 0.18
C GLY A 75 -1.44 5.13 -0.94
N SER A 76 -0.21 5.46 -1.33
CA SER A 76 0.07 6.37 -2.45
C SER A 76 -0.36 5.76 -3.79
N ILE A 77 -0.07 4.49 -4.03
CA ILE A 77 -0.51 3.78 -5.24
C ILE A 77 -2.04 3.66 -5.25
N ALA A 78 -2.65 3.26 -4.14
CA ALA A 78 -4.10 3.17 -4.03
C ALA A 78 -4.76 4.53 -4.32
N GLY A 79 -4.22 5.59 -3.75
CA GLY A 79 -4.69 6.95 -4.00
C GLY A 79 -4.59 7.35 -5.47
N TYR A 80 -3.45 7.08 -6.10
CA TYR A 80 -3.23 7.34 -7.51
C TYR A 80 -4.23 6.60 -8.40
N LEU A 81 -4.50 5.31 -8.12
CA LEU A 81 -5.42 4.50 -8.89
C LEU A 81 -6.89 4.92 -8.72
N SER A 82 -7.22 5.57 -7.62
CA SER A 82 -8.59 5.95 -7.26
C SER A 82 -8.98 7.36 -7.72
N VAL A 83 -8.09 8.08 -8.40
CA VAL A 83 -8.38 9.40 -8.99
C VAL A 83 -8.40 9.33 -10.51
N GLU A 84 -9.19 10.23 -11.12
CA GLU A 84 -9.33 10.33 -12.57
C GLU A 84 -7.98 10.64 -13.26
N GLU A 85 -7.87 10.28 -14.52
CA GLU A 85 -6.72 10.67 -15.35
C GLU A 85 -6.54 12.19 -15.33
N GLY A 86 -5.29 12.63 -15.32
CA GLY A 86 -4.93 14.05 -15.20
C GLY A 86 -4.80 14.54 -13.76
N LYS A 87 -5.26 13.75 -12.76
CA LYS A 87 -5.03 14.03 -11.35
C LYS A 87 -3.88 13.18 -10.81
N SER A 88 -3.27 13.66 -9.74
CA SER A 88 -2.25 12.93 -8.99
C SER A 88 -2.50 13.04 -7.48
N VAL A 89 -1.73 12.30 -6.70
CA VAL A 89 -1.79 12.38 -5.25
C VAL A 89 -0.39 12.53 -4.68
N VAL A 90 -0.29 13.19 -3.53
CA VAL A 90 0.95 13.25 -2.74
C VAL A 90 0.62 12.97 -1.28
N GLY A 91 1.47 12.20 -0.62
CA GLY A 91 1.36 11.98 0.83
C GLY A 91 1.59 13.28 1.60
N ILE A 92 0.73 13.56 2.58
CA ILE A 92 0.87 14.73 3.44
C ILE A 92 1.01 14.37 4.93
N GLU A 93 0.64 13.16 5.33
CA GLU A 93 0.83 12.69 6.70
C GLU A 93 0.73 11.16 6.73
N VAL A 94 1.61 10.53 7.48
CA VAL A 94 1.58 9.10 7.76
C VAL A 94 1.80 8.88 9.24
N SER A 95 0.96 8.02 9.84
CA SER A 95 1.11 7.54 11.21
C SER A 95 1.17 6.03 11.24
N ALA A 96 1.88 5.49 12.23
CA ALA A 96 2.01 4.06 12.41
C ALA A 96 2.12 3.69 13.89
N SER A 97 1.47 2.60 14.26
CA SER A 97 1.63 1.95 15.56
C SER A 97 2.17 0.54 15.33
N HIS A 98 3.30 0.23 15.95
CA HIS A 98 3.95 -1.07 15.85
C HIS A 98 3.54 -1.95 17.03
N HIS A 99 2.93 -3.09 16.75
CA HIS A 99 2.33 -3.96 17.77
C HIS A 99 3.16 -5.21 18.05
N ARG A 100 3.86 -5.72 17.03
CA ARG A 100 4.57 -7.00 17.10
C ARG A 100 5.84 -6.97 16.28
N ALA A 101 6.93 -7.44 16.88
CA ALA A 101 8.22 -7.59 16.19
C ALA A 101 8.18 -8.74 15.17
N VAL A 102 8.89 -8.56 14.07
CA VAL A 102 9.10 -9.60 13.04
C VAL A 102 10.60 -9.72 12.78
N SER A 103 11.13 -10.94 12.82
CA SER A 103 12.58 -11.17 12.70
C SER A 103 13.00 -11.84 11.37
N SER A 104 12.06 -12.40 10.63
CA SER A 104 12.36 -13.14 9.38
C SER A 104 11.11 -13.30 8.51
N GLY A 105 11.28 -13.88 7.34
CA GLY A 105 10.20 -14.13 6.40
C GLY A 105 9.77 -12.88 5.66
N GLU A 106 8.49 -12.66 5.58
CA GLU A 106 7.91 -11.48 4.95
C GLU A 106 6.71 -10.98 5.75
N VAL A 107 6.35 -9.73 5.53
CA VAL A 107 5.10 -9.14 6.01
C VAL A 107 4.18 -8.85 4.84
N ARG A 108 2.89 -8.87 5.10
CA ARG A 108 1.83 -8.56 4.12
C ARG A 108 1.07 -7.33 4.58
N GLY A 109 1.04 -6.32 3.73
CA GLY A 109 0.19 -5.15 3.89
C GLY A 109 -1.18 -5.34 3.24
N ILE A 110 -2.22 -4.83 3.88
CA ILE A 110 -3.57 -4.74 3.33
C ILE A 110 -3.99 -3.27 3.44
N CYS A 111 -4.25 -2.64 2.29
CA CYS A 111 -4.58 -1.22 2.19
C CYS A 111 -6.05 -1.04 1.79
N ARG A 112 -6.82 -0.30 2.60
CA ARG A 112 -8.24 -0.02 2.39
C ARG A 112 -8.52 1.48 2.53
N PRO A 113 -9.49 2.03 1.79
CA PRO A 113 -9.87 3.43 1.98
C PRO A 113 -10.63 3.62 3.29
N LEU A 114 -10.33 4.72 3.99
CA LEU A 114 -11.13 5.27 5.07
C LEU A 114 -12.00 6.42 4.57
N HIS A 115 -11.46 7.23 3.65
CA HIS A 115 -12.14 8.37 3.08
C HIS A 115 -11.59 8.65 1.68
N LEU A 116 -12.48 8.82 0.71
CA LEU A 116 -12.16 9.16 -0.67
C LEU A 116 -12.80 10.51 -1.03
N GLY A 117 -12.17 11.60 -0.60
CA GLY A 117 -12.62 12.95 -0.88
C GLY A 117 -12.07 13.54 -2.17
N ALA A 118 -12.66 14.63 -2.62
CA ALA A 118 -12.21 15.33 -3.82
C ALA A 118 -10.84 16.02 -3.67
N ARG A 119 -10.48 16.42 -2.43
CA ARG A 119 -9.24 17.15 -2.13
C ARG A 119 -8.23 16.34 -1.36
N ASN A 120 -8.68 15.37 -0.57
CA ASN A 120 -7.83 14.47 0.19
C ASN A 120 -8.45 13.10 0.31
N GLN A 121 -7.62 12.13 0.61
CA GLN A 121 -8.01 10.76 0.90
C GLN A 121 -7.27 10.28 2.13
N SER A 122 -7.89 9.38 2.87
CA SER A 122 -7.25 8.67 3.98
C SER A 122 -7.34 7.17 3.74
N TRP A 123 -6.22 6.51 3.95
CA TRP A 123 -6.06 5.07 3.75
C TRP A 123 -5.59 4.42 5.03
N GLU A 124 -6.15 3.27 5.34
CA GLU A 124 -5.70 2.39 6.42
C GLU A 124 -4.87 1.26 5.85
N ILE A 125 -3.74 0.97 6.48
CA ILE A 125 -2.88 -0.14 6.11
C ILE A 125 -2.62 -1.00 7.35
N GLU A 126 -3.06 -2.24 7.31
CA GLU A 126 -2.67 -3.26 8.28
C GLU A 126 -1.48 -4.04 7.74
N ILE A 127 -0.49 -4.28 8.58
CA ILE A 127 0.66 -5.12 8.25
C ILE A 127 0.66 -6.33 9.15
N ARG A 128 0.71 -7.52 8.53
CA ARG A 128 0.63 -8.81 9.20
C ARG A 128 1.86 -9.68 8.89
N ASN A 129 2.26 -10.50 9.85
CA ASN A 129 3.35 -11.46 9.66
C ASN A 129 2.89 -12.75 8.96
N GLY A 130 3.81 -13.69 8.75
CA GLY A 130 3.52 -14.96 8.08
C GLY A 130 2.53 -15.87 8.82
N ARG A 131 2.20 -15.57 10.08
CA ARG A 131 1.16 -16.25 10.88
C ARG A 131 -0.15 -15.48 10.91
N ASP A 132 -0.30 -14.47 10.05
CA ASP A 132 -1.47 -13.60 9.97
C ASP A 132 -1.75 -12.80 11.27
N GLN A 133 -0.71 -12.55 12.06
CA GLN A 133 -0.81 -11.73 13.26
C GLN A 133 -0.55 -10.26 12.91
N LEU A 134 -1.36 -9.36 13.48
CA LEU A 134 -1.22 -7.92 13.27
C LEU A 134 0.09 -7.41 13.88
N CYS A 135 0.94 -6.81 13.05
CA CYS A 135 2.25 -6.28 13.43
C CYS A 135 2.28 -4.77 13.46
N CYS A 136 1.55 -4.12 12.55
CA CYS A 136 1.51 -2.67 12.44
C CYS A 136 0.15 -2.21 11.93
N THR A 137 -0.34 -1.11 12.47
CA THR A 137 -1.49 -0.37 11.93
C THR A 137 -1.02 1.02 11.53
N SER A 138 -1.29 1.39 10.29
CA SER A 138 -0.88 2.67 9.72
C SER A 138 -2.04 3.39 9.06
N ARG A 139 -1.96 4.70 9.00
CA ARG A 139 -2.88 5.55 8.25
C ARG A 139 -2.08 6.55 7.44
N LEU A 140 -2.40 6.64 6.16
CA LEU A 140 -1.84 7.61 5.24
C LEU A 140 -2.93 8.59 4.80
N THR A 141 -2.63 9.88 4.87
CA THR A 141 -3.43 10.93 4.24
C THR A 141 -2.69 11.46 3.03
N VAL A 142 -3.38 11.53 1.90
CA VAL A 142 -2.86 12.10 0.65
C VAL A 142 -3.69 13.30 0.21
N ALA A 143 -3.04 14.28 -0.38
CA ALA A 143 -3.71 15.37 -1.08
C ALA A 143 -3.92 14.99 -2.54
N VAL A 144 -5.10 15.34 -3.08
CA VAL A 144 -5.42 15.17 -4.51
C VAL A 144 -5.05 16.45 -5.24
N LEU A 145 -4.24 16.34 -6.29
CA LEU A 145 -3.72 17.43 -7.10
C LEU A 145 -4.27 17.37 -8.54
N GLY A 146 -4.53 18.51 -9.14
CA GLY A 146 -4.96 18.59 -10.54
C GLY A 146 -6.43 18.95 -10.77
#